data_dd2ec13f92e9d7cddffcfd8226d27169
#
_entry.id   dd2ec13f92e9d7cddffcfd8226d27169
#
_cell.length_a   1.000
_cell.length_b   1.000
_cell.length_c   1.000
_cell.angle_alpha   90.00
_cell.angle_beta   90.00
_cell.angle_gamma   90.00
#
_symmetry.space_group_name_H-M   'P 1'
#
loop_
_entity.id
_entity.type
_entity.pdbx_description
1 polymer ?
#
loop_
_entity_poly.entity_id
_entity_poly.type
_entity_poly.pdbx_seq_one_letter_code
_entity_poly.pdbx_strand_id
1 'polypeptide(L)'
;MGLSAGVALAASLPELPYACGLGTGSLLGQDVLAHGLKPSNGQLPVGAVSPEPNNLRAVELHGPRQQWWVERIRRVHRLGQSGPNR
;
A
#
# COMPACT_ATOMS: atom_id res chain seq x y z
N MET A 1 -3.87 -0.26 0.70
CA MET A 1 -3.36 -0.80 -0.59
C MET A 1 -1.98 -1.45 -0.42
N GLY A 2 -0.99 -0.72 0.11
CA GLY A 2 0.39 -1.24 0.19
C GLY A 2 0.55 -2.56 0.95
N LEU A 3 -0.18 -2.75 2.04
CA LEU A 3 -0.14 -4.00 2.81
C LEU A 3 -0.59 -5.21 1.97
N SER A 4 -1.53 -5.02 1.04
CA SER A 4 -2.00 -6.12 0.20
C SER A 4 -0.90 -6.68 -0.69
N ALA A 5 0.01 -5.83 -1.16
CA ALA A 5 1.19 -6.26 -1.92
C ALA A 5 2.13 -7.12 -1.06
N GLY A 6 2.37 -6.69 0.20
CA GLY A 6 3.16 -7.48 1.15
C GLY A 6 2.52 -8.82 1.48
N VAL A 7 1.21 -8.85 1.66
CA VAL A 7 0.46 -10.09 1.89
C VAL A 7 0.59 -11.03 0.70
N ALA A 8 0.46 -10.52 -0.53
CA ALA A 8 0.62 -11.31 -1.74
C ALA A 8 2.03 -11.91 -1.86
N LEU A 9 3.05 -11.11 -1.55
CA LEU A 9 4.43 -11.58 -1.55
C LEU A 9 4.62 -12.71 -0.54
N ALA A 10 4.15 -12.53 0.69
CA ALA A 10 4.25 -13.56 1.73
C ALA A 10 3.54 -14.85 1.30
N ALA A 11 2.35 -14.71 0.70
CA ALA A 11 1.57 -15.86 0.23
C ALA A 11 2.23 -16.61 -0.93
N SER A 12 3.11 -15.95 -1.68
CA SER A 12 3.83 -16.56 -2.79
C SER A 12 5.01 -17.43 -2.36
N LEU A 13 5.46 -17.30 -1.12
CA LEU A 13 6.60 -18.07 -0.61
C LEU A 13 6.18 -19.50 -0.28
N PRO A 14 7.02 -20.50 -0.59
CA PRO A 14 6.68 -21.89 -0.30
C PRO A 14 6.62 -22.21 1.20
N GLU A 15 7.34 -21.45 2.01
CA GLU A 15 7.36 -21.60 3.47
C GLU A 15 7.38 -20.25 4.14
N LEU A 16 6.64 -20.12 5.25
CA LEU A 16 6.67 -18.96 6.14
C LEU A 16 6.94 -19.44 7.56
N PRO A 17 8.24 -19.68 7.92
CA PRO A 17 8.56 -20.24 9.24
C PRO A 17 8.33 -19.24 10.38
N TYR A 18 8.24 -17.96 10.07
CA TYR A 18 8.05 -16.89 11.07
C TYR A 18 6.87 -16.01 10.72
N ALA A 19 6.32 -15.34 11.75
CA ALA A 19 5.27 -14.35 11.55
C ALA A 19 5.79 -13.15 10.73
N CYS A 20 4.93 -12.62 9.86
CA CYS A 20 5.25 -11.45 9.04
C CYS A 20 4.78 -10.17 9.73
N GLY A 21 5.57 -9.09 9.62
CA GLY A 21 5.25 -7.79 10.21
C GLY A 21 4.25 -6.97 9.39
N LEU A 22 3.06 -7.51 9.14
CA LEU A 22 2.05 -6.89 8.28
C LEU A 22 0.80 -6.42 9.04
N GLY A 23 0.89 -6.24 10.36
CA GLY A 23 -0.25 -5.85 11.19
C GLY A 23 -0.44 -4.35 11.39
N THR A 24 0.34 -3.50 10.72
CA THR A 24 0.36 -2.05 10.98
C THR A 24 -0.84 -1.29 10.43
N GLY A 25 -1.70 -1.91 9.63
CA GLY A 25 -2.92 -1.27 9.10
C GLY A 25 -3.85 -0.74 10.18
N SER A 26 -3.83 -1.36 11.37
CA SER A 26 -4.64 -0.91 12.51
C SER A 26 -4.18 0.42 13.10
N LEU A 27 -3.00 0.91 12.76
CA LEU A 27 -2.49 2.22 13.18
C LEU A 27 -3.06 3.39 12.37
N LEU A 28 -3.69 3.10 11.24
CA LEU A 28 -4.30 4.13 10.39
C LEU A 28 -5.76 4.36 10.81
N GLY A 29 -6.14 5.63 10.92
CA GLY A 29 -7.52 6.01 11.27
C GLY A 29 -8.50 5.85 10.12
N GLN A 30 -8.00 5.91 8.88
CA GLN A 30 -8.81 5.79 7.66
C GLN A 30 -8.08 4.92 6.64
N ASP A 31 -8.84 4.29 5.75
CA ASP A 31 -8.31 3.47 4.68
C ASP A 31 -9.06 3.76 3.38
N VAL A 32 -8.37 3.59 2.26
CA VAL A 32 -8.97 3.71 0.93
C VAL A 32 -9.77 2.46 0.53
N LEU A 33 -9.61 1.36 1.23
CA LEU A 33 -10.38 0.13 1.00
C LEU A 33 -11.74 0.20 1.70
N ALA A 34 -12.73 -0.48 1.15
CA ALA A 34 -14.02 -0.65 1.82
C ALA A 34 -13.86 -1.37 3.15
N HIS A 35 -13.03 -2.40 3.17
CA HIS A 35 -12.66 -3.13 4.39
C HIS A 35 -11.15 -3.17 4.49
N GLY A 36 -10.60 -2.50 5.50
CA GLY A 36 -9.16 -2.46 5.72
C GLY A 36 -8.58 -3.84 6.04
N LEU A 37 -7.30 -4.01 5.70
CA LEU A 37 -6.58 -5.24 6.02
C LEU A 37 -6.12 -5.19 7.47
N LYS A 38 -6.91 -5.77 8.36
CA LYS A 38 -6.60 -5.84 9.80
C LYS A 38 -6.49 -7.30 10.23
N PRO A 39 -5.49 -7.64 11.07
CA PRO A 39 -5.35 -9.01 11.55
C PRO A 39 -6.59 -9.46 12.32
N SER A 40 -7.02 -10.69 12.07
CA SER A 40 -8.06 -11.36 12.82
C SER A 40 -7.55 -12.76 13.17
N ASN A 41 -7.53 -13.09 14.46
CA ASN A 41 -6.96 -14.34 14.95
C ASN A 41 -5.52 -14.59 14.46
N GLY A 42 -4.71 -13.52 14.39
CA GLY A 42 -3.33 -13.61 13.93
C GLY A 42 -3.16 -13.82 12.43
N GLN A 43 -4.22 -13.63 11.64
CA GLN A 43 -4.21 -13.89 10.20
C GLN A 43 -4.68 -12.67 9.41
N LEU A 44 -4.16 -12.54 8.20
CA LEU A 44 -4.63 -11.57 7.20
C LEU A 44 -5.14 -12.32 5.97
N PRO A 45 -6.24 -11.85 5.36
CA PRO A 45 -6.75 -12.47 4.14
C PRO A 45 -5.81 -12.19 2.95
N VAL A 46 -5.72 -13.15 2.05
CA VAL A 46 -5.00 -13.01 0.79
C VAL A 46 -6.03 -12.83 -0.33
N GLY A 47 -5.85 -11.81 -1.15
CA GLY A 47 -6.75 -11.57 -2.26
C GLY A 47 -6.51 -10.24 -2.94
N ALA A 48 -7.13 -10.03 -4.09
CA ALA A 48 -7.08 -8.78 -4.80
C ALA A 48 -7.89 -7.72 -4.04
N VAL A 49 -7.35 -6.50 -4.00
CA VAL A 49 -8.01 -5.34 -3.40
C VAL A 49 -8.04 -4.19 -4.39
N SER A 50 -9.07 -3.35 -4.27
CA SER A 50 -9.15 -2.10 -5.03
C SER A 50 -9.66 -1.00 -4.13
N PRO A 51 -9.32 0.28 -4.39
CA PRO A 51 -9.81 1.37 -3.56
C PRO A 51 -11.32 1.54 -3.74
N GLU A 52 -12.01 1.83 -2.64
CA GLU A 52 -13.41 2.22 -2.68
C GLU A 52 -13.47 3.72 -3.03
N PRO A 53 -14.22 4.13 -4.08
CA PRO A 53 -14.16 5.51 -4.60
C PRO A 53 -14.50 6.59 -3.57
N ASN A 54 -15.48 6.36 -2.71
CA ASN A 54 -15.85 7.35 -1.70
C ASN A 54 -14.77 7.48 -0.61
N ASN A 55 -14.18 6.37 -0.20
CA ASN A 55 -13.09 6.38 0.77
C ASN A 55 -11.85 7.06 0.19
N LEU A 56 -11.55 6.81 -1.07
CA LEU A 56 -10.44 7.45 -1.77
C LEU A 56 -10.64 8.96 -1.81
N ARG A 57 -11.83 9.44 -2.17
CA ARG A 57 -12.15 10.86 -2.19
C ARG A 57 -12.06 11.51 -0.80
N ALA A 58 -12.46 10.79 0.24
CA ALA A 58 -12.45 11.30 1.61
C ALA A 58 -11.04 11.61 2.12
N VAL A 59 -10.03 10.90 1.62
CA VAL A 59 -8.62 11.08 2.05
C VAL A 59 -7.76 11.73 0.98
N GLU A 60 -8.36 12.18 -0.13
CA GLU A 60 -7.63 12.80 -1.22
C GLU A 60 -6.96 14.09 -0.76
N LEU A 61 -5.68 14.21 -1.08
CA LEU A 61 -4.88 15.38 -0.75
C LEU A 61 -5.02 16.43 -1.85
N HIS A 62 -5.23 17.69 -1.45
CA HIS A 62 -5.37 18.81 -2.37
C HIS A 62 -4.35 19.92 -2.04
N GLY A 63 -4.10 20.80 -3.02
CA GLY A 63 -3.29 22.00 -2.84
C GLY A 63 -1.78 21.76 -2.94
N PRO A 64 -0.95 22.66 -2.31
CA PRO A 64 0.50 22.62 -2.49
C PRO A 64 1.15 21.31 -2.06
N ARG A 65 0.62 20.65 -1.04
CA ARG A 65 1.18 19.37 -0.58
C ARG A 65 0.97 18.27 -1.61
N GLN A 66 -0.18 18.26 -2.28
CA GLN A 66 -0.43 17.34 -3.38
C GLN A 66 0.58 17.55 -4.51
N GLN A 67 0.80 18.81 -4.91
CA GLN A 67 1.78 19.16 -5.94
C GLN A 67 3.18 18.73 -5.57
N TRP A 68 3.55 18.91 -4.31
CA TRP A 68 4.86 18.48 -3.80
C TRP A 68 5.07 16.96 -4.01
N TRP A 69 4.06 16.16 -3.69
CA TRP A 69 4.12 14.71 -3.86
C TRP A 69 4.16 14.31 -5.34
N VAL A 70 3.34 14.94 -6.18
CA VAL A 70 3.32 14.65 -7.62
C VAL A 70 4.68 14.95 -8.25
N GLU A 71 5.27 16.10 -7.92
CA GLU A 71 6.59 16.47 -8.42
C GLU A 71 7.68 15.53 -7.94
N ARG A 72 7.61 15.10 -6.69
CA ARG A 72 8.55 14.13 -6.13
C ARG A 72 8.48 12.80 -6.88
N ILE A 73 7.28 12.29 -7.12
CA ILE A 73 7.08 11.04 -7.86
C ILE A 73 7.63 11.16 -9.28
N ARG A 74 7.32 12.26 -9.96
CA ARG A 74 7.83 12.52 -11.31
C ARG A 74 9.36 12.57 -11.35
N ARG A 75 9.96 13.23 -10.39
CA ARG A 75 11.42 13.32 -10.29
C ARG A 75 12.05 11.96 -10.07
N VAL A 76 11.54 11.18 -9.14
CA VAL A 76 12.04 9.84 -8.86
C VAL A 76 11.90 8.94 -10.09
N HIS A 77 10.76 9.04 -10.78
CA HIS A 77 10.53 8.30 -12.02
C HIS A 77 11.58 8.64 -13.09
N ARG A 78 11.85 9.94 -13.31
CA ARG A 78 12.87 10.39 -14.27
C ARG A 78 14.26 9.85 -13.92
N LEU A 79 14.62 9.89 -12.63
CA LEU A 79 15.91 9.36 -12.16
C LEU A 79 16.02 7.85 -12.44
N GLY A 80 14.95 7.11 -12.25
CA GLY A 80 14.89 5.70 -12.57
C GLY A 80 15.05 5.43 -14.07
N GLN A 81 14.47 6.27 -14.92
CA GLN A 81 14.56 6.16 -16.38
C GLN A 81 15.97 6.42 -16.89
N SER A 82 16.73 7.32 -16.25
CA SER A 82 18.08 7.69 -16.67
C SER A 82 19.19 6.85 -16.03
N GLY A 83 18.83 5.82 -15.27
CA GLY A 83 19.80 4.95 -14.63
C GLY A 83 20.62 4.13 -15.63
N PRO A 84 21.90 3.82 -15.33
CA PRO A 84 22.79 3.18 -16.29
C PRO A 84 22.45 1.73 -16.62
N ASN A 85 21.66 1.05 -15.79
CA ASN A 85 21.30 -0.35 -15.95
C ASN A 85 19.87 -0.55 -16.45
N ARG A 86 19.35 0.42 -17.18
CA ARG A 86 17.97 0.44 -17.66
C ARG A 86 17.83 0.06 -19.12
#